data_132c7970f8e76b39fd64d5effafa4a50
#
_entry.id   132c7970f8e76b39fd64d5effafa4a50
#
_cell.length_a   1.000
_cell.length_b   1.000
_cell.length_c   1.000
_cell.angle_alpha   90.00
_cell.angle_beta   90.00
_cell.angle_gamma   90.00
#
_symmetry.space_group_name_H-M   'P 1'
#
loop_
_entity.id
_entity.type
_entity.pdbx_description
1 polymer ?
#
loop_
_entity_poly.entity_id
_entity_poly.type
_entity_poly.pdbx_seq_one_letter_code
_entity_poly.pdbx_strand_id
1 'polypeptide(L)'
;MASITASPAITAPIPWRRALRWAFTAILAAGISGFVVGGVLGRGAMRILAITSPPIAQGRLTDDAARVGQFTLSGSFGLAVAVGMGSALLVAPAYLLARRILPRSRWGRVGGMALATGAVGGALLVHDHPSFDYTILQPTWLAVAFFVAVPAGVGALTAFLTELLAPAPGPRLPGRLAHVWRGRAVTVVGTTAYWLIVAWGLYNIGADVLSLATDRASSAPWTL
;
A
#
# COMPACT_ATOMS: atom_id res chain seq x y z
N MET A 1 56.64 25.52 -22.09
CA MET A 1 56.26 24.50 -21.07
C MET A 1 54.77 24.59 -20.85
N ALA A 2 53.99 23.71 -21.47
CA ALA A 2 52.54 23.67 -21.27
C ALA A 2 52.23 22.67 -20.12
N SER A 3 51.70 23.18 -19.01
CA SER A 3 51.25 22.36 -17.88
C SER A 3 49.96 21.68 -18.26
N ILE A 4 49.97 20.38 -18.47
CA ILE A 4 48.81 19.54 -18.65
C ILE A 4 48.16 19.40 -17.25
N THR A 5 47.16 20.21 -16.96
CA THR A 5 46.27 19.99 -15.80
C THR A 5 45.40 18.78 -16.09
N ALA A 6 45.81 17.62 -15.55
CA ALA A 6 44.99 16.42 -15.56
C ALA A 6 43.70 16.70 -14.79
N SER A 7 42.58 16.87 -15.50
CA SER A 7 41.25 16.94 -14.88
C SER A 7 40.99 15.64 -14.14
N PRO A 8 40.63 15.68 -12.87
CA PRO A 8 40.33 14.45 -12.11
C PRO A 8 39.17 13.73 -12.80
N ALA A 9 39.42 12.53 -13.29
CA ALA A 9 38.41 11.66 -13.84
C ALA A 9 37.37 11.38 -12.74
N ILE A 10 36.24 12.08 -12.80
CA ILE A 10 35.08 11.81 -11.95
C ILE A 10 34.60 10.41 -12.30
N THR A 11 35.03 9.44 -11.51
CA THR A 11 34.63 8.05 -11.66
C THR A 11 33.12 7.97 -11.53
N ALA A 12 32.43 7.80 -12.67
CA ALA A 12 30.97 7.66 -12.70
C ALA A 12 30.57 6.49 -11.77
N PRO A 13 29.68 6.69 -10.79
CA PRO A 13 29.33 5.66 -9.83
C PRO A 13 28.79 4.44 -10.54
N ILE A 14 29.32 3.28 -10.18
CA ILE A 14 29.00 1.97 -10.74
C ILE A 14 27.45 1.79 -10.72
N PRO A 15 26.81 1.48 -11.84
CA PRO A 15 25.34 1.53 -11.98
C PRO A 15 24.59 0.63 -10.97
N TRP A 16 25.17 -0.51 -10.57
CA TRP A 16 24.56 -1.41 -9.58
C TRP A 16 24.51 -0.83 -8.16
N ARG A 17 25.50 -0.05 -7.75
CA ARG A 17 25.49 0.62 -6.43
C ARG A 17 24.35 1.63 -6.33
N ARG A 18 24.04 2.31 -7.42
CA ARG A 18 22.89 3.22 -7.46
C ARG A 18 21.56 2.46 -7.39
N ALA A 19 21.46 1.35 -8.12
CA ALA A 19 20.27 0.51 -8.07
C ALA A 19 20.03 -0.06 -6.66
N LEU A 20 21.09 -0.53 -6.00
CA LEU A 20 21.01 -1.00 -4.61
C LEU A 20 20.56 0.10 -3.64
N ARG A 21 21.10 1.32 -3.77
CA ARG A 21 20.66 2.45 -2.92
C ARG A 21 19.18 2.74 -3.12
N TRP A 22 18.70 2.72 -4.36
CA TRP A 22 17.28 2.89 -4.64
C TRP A 22 16.42 1.78 -4.04
N ALA A 23 16.83 0.54 -4.21
CA ALA A 23 16.13 -0.61 -3.63
C ALA A 23 16.08 -0.52 -2.10
N PHE A 24 17.22 -0.24 -1.47
CA PHE A 24 17.31 -0.07 -0.03
C PHE A 24 16.45 1.09 0.49
N THR A 25 16.48 2.24 -0.20
CA THR A 25 15.63 3.38 0.15
C THR A 25 14.14 3.05 0.03
N ALA A 26 13.75 2.32 -1.02
CA ALA A 26 12.36 1.91 -1.21
C ALA A 26 11.91 0.90 -0.12
N ILE A 27 12.78 -0.06 0.24
CA ILE A 27 12.52 -1.03 1.31
C ILE A 27 12.35 -0.32 2.66
N LEU A 28 13.24 0.59 3.01
CA LEU A 28 13.13 1.38 4.23
C LEU A 28 11.89 2.27 4.23
N ALA A 29 11.63 2.96 3.11
CA ALA A 29 10.45 3.80 2.97
C ALA A 29 9.15 3.00 3.14
N ALA A 30 9.06 1.81 2.52
CA ALA A 30 7.91 0.94 2.63
C ALA A 30 7.76 0.35 4.04
N GLY A 31 8.87 -0.05 4.67
CA GLY A 31 8.86 -0.53 6.05
C GLY A 31 8.37 0.54 7.04
N ILE A 32 8.89 1.76 6.93
CA ILE A 32 8.45 2.90 7.75
C ILE A 32 6.98 3.21 7.48
N SER A 33 6.57 3.24 6.21
CA SER A 33 5.18 3.52 5.82
C SER A 33 4.23 2.46 6.37
N GLY A 34 4.58 1.18 6.26
CA GLY A 34 3.78 0.08 6.80
C GLY A 34 3.70 0.14 8.33
N PHE A 35 4.82 0.41 9.01
CA PHE A 35 4.84 0.57 10.46
C PHE A 35 3.97 1.74 10.93
N VAL A 36 4.14 2.92 10.36
CA VAL A 36 3.43 4.14 10.78
C VAL A 36 1.96 4.11 10.35
N VAL A 37 1.70 3.92 9.05
CA VAL A 37 0.33 4.00 8.53
C VAL A 37 -0.43 2.71 8.82
N GLY A 38 0.12 1.56 8.46
CA GLY A 38 -0.54 0.27 8.66
C GLY A 38 -0.60 -0.12 10.13
N GLY A 39 0.49 0.04 10.87
CA GLY A 39 0.58 -0.29 12.28
C GLY A 39 -0.12 0.74 13.19
N VAL A 40 0.40 1.97 13.23
CA VAL A 40 -0.07 2.99 14.19
C VAL A 40 -1.44 3.54 13.79
N LEU A 41 -1.59 4.02 12.54
CA LEU A 41 -2.88 4.57 12.10
C LEU A 41 -3.93 3.47 11.92
N GLY A 42 -3.56 2.27 11.50
CA GLY A 42 -4.45 1.12 11.45
C GLY A 42 -5.02 0.78 12.83
N ARG A 43 -4.21 0.82 13.88
CA ARG A 43 -4.71 0.67 15.27
C ARG A 43 -5.63 1.80 15.69
N GLY A 44 -5.34 3.03 15.28
CA GLY A 44 -6.25 4.16 15.48
C GLY A 44 -7.61 3.93 14.84
N ALA A 45 -7.62 3.47 13.58
CA ALA A 45 -8.83 3.11 12.86
C ALA A 45 -9.63 2.00 13.57
N MET A 46 -8.97 0.93 14.00
CA MET A 46 -9.62 -0.14 14.79
C MET A 46 -10.21 0.39 16.11
N ARG A 47 -9.54 1.35 16.76
CA ARG A 47 -10.06 1.99 17.97
C ARG A 47 -11.32 2.82 17.70
N ILE A 48 -11.32 3.57 16.60
CA ILE A 48 -12.50 4.33 16.18
C ILE A 48 -13.67 3.38 15.91
N LEU A 49 -13.44 2.30 15.13
CA LEU A 49 -14.44 1.29 14.85
C LEU A 49 -14.97 0.62 16.12
N ALA A 50 -14.11 0.33 17.09
CA ALA A 50 -14.55 -0.25 18.37
C ALA A 50 -15.46 0.72 19.15
N ILE A 51 -15.18 2.02 19.13
CA ILE A 51 -15.99 3.04 19.83
C ILE A 51 -17.34 3.27 19.13
N THR A 52 -17.37 3.22 17.81
CA THR A 52 -18.59 3.44 17.03
C THR A 52 -19.48 2.21 16.94
N SER A 53 -18.95 1.03 17.25
CA SER A 53 -19.69 -0.23 17.20
C SER A 53 -20.60 -0.43 18.43
N PRO A 54 -21.71 -1.16 18.26
CA PRO A 54 -22.65 -1.43 19.37
C PRO A 54 -21.99 -2.14 20.56
N PRO A 55 -22.50 -1.97 21.79
CA PRO A 55 -21.96 -2.61 22.99
C PRO A 55 -21.82 -4.13 22.89
N ILE A 56 -22.69 -4.79 22.11
CA ILE A 56 -22.64 -6.23 21.88
C ILE A 56 -21.38 -6.68 21.11
N ALA A 57 -20.71 -5.78 20.39
CA ALA A 57 -19.46 -6.05 19.71
C ALA A 57 -18.24 -6.07 20.66
N GLN A 58 -18.34 -5.41 21.80
CA GLN A 58 -17.23 -5.28 22.73
C GLN A 58 -16.81 -6.64 23.31
N GLY A 59 -15.50 -6.90 23.32
CA GLY A 59 -14.92 -8.14 23.84
C GLY A 59 -15.05 -9.36 22.92
N ARG A 60 -15.77 -9.28 21.80
CA ARG A 60 -15.81 -10.34 20.79
C ARG A 60 -14.50 -10.46 20.05
N LEU A 61 -14.18 -11.65 19.57
CA LEU A 61 -13.02 -11.90 18.72
C LEU A 61 -13.31 -11.47 17.29
N THR A 62 -12.37 -10.77 16.68
CA THR A 62 -12.34 -10.49 15.25
C THR A 62 -11.86 -11.72 14.49
N ASP A 63 -11.96 -11.71 13.16
CA ASP A 63 -11.46 -12.78 12.31
C ASP A 63 -9.95 -13.04 12.51
N ASP A 64 -9.19 -12.01 12.88
CA ASP A 64 -7.76 -12.07 13.24
C ASP A 64 -7.51 -12.44 14.72
N ALA A 65 -8.49 -13.01 15.42
CA ALA A 65 -8.42 -13.39 16.84
C ALA A 65 -8.08 -12.21 17.80
N ALA A 66 -8.26 -10.98 17.38
CA ALA A 66 -8.13 -9.80 18.22
C ALA A 66 -9.46 -9.52 18.93
N ARG A 67 -9.42 -9.05 20.20
CA ARG A 67 -10.64 -8.67 20.91
C ARG A 67 -11.02 -7.23 20.63
N VAL A 68 -12.27 -7.01 20.21
CA VAL A 68 -12.82 -5.66 19.98
C VAL A 68 -12.76 -4.85 21.28
N GLY A 69 -12.21 -3.65 21.19
CA GLY A 69 -12.08 -2.74 22.33
C GLY A 69 -10.88 -2.98 23.24
N GLN A 70 -10.14 -4.10 23.11
CA GLN A 70 -8.94 -4.34 23.90
C GLN A 70 -7.69 -3.81 23.17
N PHE A 71 -6.92 -3.02 23.91
CA PHE A 71 -5.62 -2.51 23.44
C PHE A 71 -4.51 -3.24 24.21
N THR A 72 -3.66 -3.97 23.48
CA THR A 72 -2.45 -4.57 24.03
C THR A 72 -1.22 -3.99 23.32
N LEU A 73 -0.22 -3.58 24.10
CA LEU A 73 1.03 -3.04 23.53
C LEU A 73 1.73 -4.07 22.64
N SER A 74 1.78 -5.34 23.08
CA SER A 74 2.37 -6.44 22.31
C SER A 74 1.67 -6.67 20.98
N GLY A 75 0.33 -6.69 20.97
CA GLY A 75 -0.45 -6.85 19.75
C GLY A 75 -0.30 -5.65 18.80
N SER A 76 -0.22 -4.43 19.34
CA SER A 76 -0.01 -3.23 18.54
C SER A 76 1.38 -3.19 17.91
N PHE A 77 2.42 -3.53 18.68
CA PHE A 77 3.78 -3.60 18.17
C PHE A 77 3.93 -4.75 17.16
N GLY A 78 3.38 -5.93 17.48
CA GLY A 78 3.38 -7.07 16.56
C GLY A 78 2.74 -6.75 15.21
N LEU A 79 1.56 -6.13 15.22
CA LEU A 79 0.90 -5.68 13.99
C LEU A 79 1.76 -4.67 13.22
N ALA A 80 2.31 -3.65 13.90
CA ALA A 80 3.12 -2.63 13.26
C ALA A 80 4.37 -3.22 12.61
N VAL A 81 5.04 -4.16 13.28
CA VAL A 81 6.20 -4.88 12.73
C VAL A 81 5.78 -5.76 11.55
N ALA A 82 4.70 -6.54 11.68
CA ALA A 82 4.22 -7.43 10.62
C ALA A 82 3.83 -6.64 9.35
N VAL A 83 3.06 -5.56 9.50
CA VAL A 83 2.68 -4.70 8.37
C VAL A 83 3.88 -3.95 7.81
N GLY A 84 4.82 -3.51 8.66
CA GLY A 84 6.07 -2.89 8.22
C GLY A 84 6.92 -3.84 7.38
N MET A 85 7.13 -5.06 7.83
CA MET A 85 7.87 -6.10 7.10
C MET A 85 7.14 -6.49 5.80
N GLY A 86 5.84 -6.75 5.86
CA GLY A 86 5.03 -7.06 4.69
C GLY A 86 5.09 -5.95 3.64
N SER A 87 5.00 -4.70 4.06
CA SER A 87 5.13 -3.54 3.16
C SER A 87 6.53 -3.45 2.54
N ALA A 88 7.58 -3.68 3.32
CA ALA A 88 8.95 -3.70 2.82
C ALA A 88 9.15 -4.78 1.74
N LEU A 89 8.54 -5.94 1.90
CA LEU A 89 8.65 -7.07 0.97
C LEU A 89 7.76 -6.94 -0.27
N LEU A 90 6.57 -6.37 -0.15
CA LEU A 90 5.57 -6.35 -1.21
C LEU A 90 5.45 -4.97 -1.87
N VAL A 91 5.31 -3.89 -1.07
CA VAL A 91 5.04 -2.55 -1.59
C VAL A 91 6.30 -1.92 -2.18
N ALA A 92 7.49 -2.17 -1.61
CA ALA A 92 8.72 -1.61 -2.14
C ALA A 92 9.04 -2.11 -3.57
N PRO A 93 9.09 -3.43 -3.86
CA PRO A 93 9.32 -3.90 -5.22
C PRO A 93 8.18 -3.49 -6.17
N ALA A 94 6.92 -3.54 -5.72
CA ALA A 94 5.78 -3.06 -6.50
C ALA A 94 5.97 -1.60 -6.91
N TYR A 95 6.39 -0.72 -5.99
CA TYR A 95 6.68 0.68 -6.29
C TYR A 95 7.82 0.84 -7.29
N LEU A 96 8.93 0.12 -7.12
CA LEU A 96 10.08 0.21 -8.03
C LEU A 96 9.72 -0.21 -9.46
N LEU A 97 8.83 -1.18 -9.62
CA LEU A 97 8.29 -1.61 -10.91
C LEU A 97 7.30 -0.58 -11.46
N ALA A 98 6.31 -0.20 -10.66
CA ALA A 98 5.25 0.74 -11.06
C ALA A 98 5.79 2.15 -11.37
N ARG A 99 6.86 2.59 -10.72
CA ARG A 99 7.49 3.91 -10.90
C ARG A 99 7.78 4.24 -12.36
N ARG A 100 8.00 3.24 -13.21
CA ARG A 100 8.32 3.41 -14.64
C ARG A 100 7.12 3.72 -15.50
N ILE A 101 5.97 3.22 -15.09
CA ILE A 101 4.68 3.37 -15.79
C ILE A 101 3.85 4.52 -15.21
N LEU A 102 4.09 4.88 -13.95
CA LEU A 102 3.41 5.98 -13.28
C LEU A 102 3.86 7.35 -13.84
N PRO A 103 3.02 8.39 -13.72
CA PRO A 103 3.34 9.75 -14.15
C PRO A 103 4.69 10.22 -13.59
N ARG A 104 5.40 11.04 -14.38
CA ARG A 104 6.74 11.52 -13.98
C ARG A 104 6.72 12.49 -12.81
N SER A 105 5.59 13.12 -12.54
CA SER A 105 5.44 14.02 -11.39
C SER A 105 5.49 13.22 -10.08
N ARG A 106 6.06 13.81 -9.04
CA ARG A 106 6.11 13.22 -7.70
C ARG A 106 4.70 12.89 -7.19
N TRP A 107 3.79 13.84 -7.30
CA TRP A 107 2.41 13.67 -6.85
C TRP A 107 1.64 12.64 -7.69
N GLY A 108 1.91 12.55 -8.99
CA GLY A 108 1.35 11.50 -9.83
C GLY A 108 1.80 10.09 -9.41
N ARG A 109 3.04 9.92 -8.96
CA ARG A 109 3.53 8.64 -8.41
C ARG A 109 2.91 8.34 -7.05
N VAL A 110 2.80 9.33 -6.19
CA VAL A 110 2.14 9.20 -4.88
C VAL A 110 0.67 8.80 -5.06
N GLY A 111 -0.08 9.53 -5.88
CA GLY A 111 -1.49 9.21 -6.14
C GLY A 111 -1.69 7.87 -6.85
N GLY A 112 -0.85 7.58 -7.86
CA GLY A 112 -0.91 6.28 -8.54
C GLY A 112 -0.61 5.12 -7.60
N MET A 113 0.38 5.27 -6.71
CA MET A 113 0.69 4.21 -5.76
C MET A 113 -0.38 4.07 -4.68
N ALA A 114 -0.96 5.18 -4.21
CA ALA A 114 -2.10 5.17 -3.31
C ALA A 114 -3.30 4.42 -3.92
N LEU A 115 -3.61 4.71 -5.18
CA LEU A 115 -4.70 4.06 -5.90
C LEU A 115 -4.47 2.56 -6.05
N ALA A 116 -3.27 2.14 -6.46
CA ALA A 116 -2.97 0.73 -6.64
C ALA A 116 -3.00 -0.05 -5.32
N THR A 117 -2.35 0.46 -4.27
CA THR A 117 -2.32 -0.22 -2.97
C THR A 117 -3.67 -0.17 -2.26
N GLY A 118 -4.43 0.91 -2.43
CA GLY A 118 -5.79 1.02 -1.91
C GLY A 118 -6.75 0.04 -2.59
N ALA A 119 -6.69 -0.07 -3.93
CA ALA A 119 -7.52 -1.00 -4.68
C ALA A 119 -7.16 -2.47 -4.35
N VAL A 120 -5.88 -2.84 -4.41
CA VAL A 120 -5.45 -4.22 -4.14
C VAL A 120 -5.60 -4.56 -2.66
N GLY A 121 -5.10 -3.71 -1.78
CA GLY A 121 -5.18 -3.93 -0.33
C GLY A 121 -6.62 -3.91 0.17
N GLY A 122 -7.46 -3.01 -0.36
CA GLY A 122 -8.89 -2.99 -0.08
C GLY A 122 -9.58 -4.27 -0.53
N ALA A 123 -9.33 -4.75 -1.76
CA ALA A 123 -9.90 -6.00 -2.25
C ALA A 123 -9.46 -7.25 -1.46
N LEU A 124 -8.28 -7.21 -0.86
CA LEU A 124 -7.78 -8.31 -0.03
C LEU A 124 -8.32 -8.27 1.41
N LEU A 125 -8.68 -7.09 1.89
CA LEU A 125 -9.13 -6.89 3.27
C LEU A 125 -10.66 -6.79 3.39
N VAL A 126 -11.34 -6.28 2.35
CA VAL A 126 -12.80 -6.22 2.29
C VAL A 126 -13.28 -7.48 1.57
N HIS A 127 -13.98 -8.35 2.28
CA HIS A 127 -14.59 -9.55 1.72
C HIS A 127 -15.89 -9.87 2.46
N ASP A 128 -16.82 -10.45 1.74
CA ASP A 128 -18.20 -10.67 2.21
C ASP A 128 -18.39 -11.98 2.98
N HIS A 129 -17.49 -12.98 2.84
CA HIS A 129 -17.67 -14.31 3.42
C HIS A 129 -16.45 -14.87 4.14
N PRO A 130 -16.68 -15.46 5.28
CA PRO A 130 -17.61 -15.16 6.37
C PRO A 130 -17.00 -14.15 7.32
N SER A 131 -17.04 -12.86 6.94
CA SER A 131 -16.40 -11.83 7.74
C SER A 131 -17.29 -11.41 8.90
N PHE A 132 -16.98 -11.92 10.08
CA PHE A 132 -17.56 -11.50 11.33
C PHE A 132 -17.34 -10.01 11.60
N ASP A 133 -16.21 -9.47 11.14
CA ASP A 133 -15.84 -8.08 11.36
C ASP A 133 -16.85 -7.10 10.73
N TYR A 134 -17.31 -7.36 9.52
CA TYR A 134 -18.26 -6.47 8.84
C TYR A 134 -19.70 -6.61 9.35
N THR A 135 -20.03 -7.67 10.07
CA THR A 135 -21.35 -7.84 10.73
C THR A 135 -21.42 -7.11 12.05
N ILE A 136 -20.29 -6.98 12.75
CA ILE A 136 -20.22 -6.43 14.11
C ILE A 136 -19.74 -4.98 14.10
N LEU A 137 -18.73 -4.66 13.29
CA LEU A 137 -18.17 -3.33 13.26
C LEU A 137 -19.10 -2.38 12.50
N GLN A 138 -19.53 -1.34 13.19
CA GLN A 138 -20.45 -0.34 12.63
C GLN A 138 -19.90 1.07 12.82
N PRO A 139 -20.20 1.98 11.89
CA PRO A 139 -20.90 1.73 10.63
C PRO A 139 -19.98 1.04 9.59
N THR A 140 -20.54 0.10 8.80
CA THR A 140 -19.75 -0.70 7.83
C THR A 140 -19.03 0.14 6.80
N TRP A 141 -19.64 1.24 6.33
CA TRP A 141 -18.97 2.13 5.37
C TRP A 141 -17.66 2.70 5.94
N LEU A 142 -17.61 2.94 7.26
CA LEU A 142 -16.41 3.43 7.93
C LEU A 142 -15.34 2.34 8.00
N ALA A 143 -15.73 1.09 8.28
CA ALA A 143 -14.83 -0.06 8.25
C ALA A 143 -14.23 -0.22 6.85
N VAL A 144 -15.06 -0.28 5.80
CA VAL A 144 -14.60 -0.35 4.41
C VAL A 144 -13.68 0.81 4.06
N ALA A 145 -14.04 2.04 4.45
CA ALA A 145 -13.21 3.22 4.19
C ALA A 145 -11.82 3.09 4.82
N PHE A 146 -11.70 2.61 6.06
CA PHE A 146 -10.40 2.40 6.70
C PHE A 146 -9.60 1.27 6.05
N PHE A 147 -10.24 0.16 5.69
CA PHE A 147 -9.57 -0.96 5.05
C PHE A 147 -9.05 -0.64 3.64
N VAL A 148 -9.62 0.36 2.98
CA VAL A 148 -9.09 0.91 1.72
C VAL A 148 -8.07 2.02 1.99
N ALA A 149 -8.35 2.93 2.93
CA ALA A 149 -7.50 4.10 3.16
C ALA A 149 -6.14 3.75 3.77
N VAL A 150 -6.06 2.75 4.64
CA VAL A 150 -4.79 2.34 5.27
C VAL A 150 -3.80 1.81 4.23
N PRO A 151 -4.12 0.82 3.37
CA PRO A 151 -3.22 0.41 2.30
C PRO A 151 -2.89 1.53 1.32
N ALA A 152 -3.87 2.38 0.97
CA ALA A 152 -3.63 3.55 0.12
C ALA A 152 -2.60 4.50 0.75
N GLY A 153 -2.72 4.75 2.04
CA GLY A 153 -1.77 5.57 2.80
C GLY A 153 -0.37 4.97 2.85
N VAL A 154 -0.25 3.64 3.03
CA VAL A 154 1.03 2.92 2.98
C VAL A 154 1.70 3.12 1.61
N GLY A 155 0.96 2.93 0.52
CA GLY A 155 1.49 3.12 -0.83
C GLY A 155 1.86 4.57 -1.12
N ALA A 156 1.02 5.52 -0.72
CA ALA A 156 1.27 6.94 -0.87
C ALA A 156 2.55 7.38 -0.16
N LEU A 157 2.67 7.02 1.13
CA LEU A 157 3.83 7.38 1.94
C LEU A 157 5.10 6.69 1.47
N THR A 158 5.02 5.42 1.02
CA THR A 158 6.15 4.70 0.41
C THR A 158 6.67 5.45 -0.82
N ALA A 159 5.78 5.82 -1.74
CA ALA A 159 6.16 6.57 -2.94
C ALA A 159 6.74 7.94 -2.57
N PHE A 160 6.10 8.65 -1.65
CA PHE A 160 6.55 9.96 -1.19
C PHE A 160 7.95 9.93 -0.57
N LEU A 161 8.18 9.04 0.40
CA LEU A 161 9.46 8.91 1.07
C LEU A 161 10.56 8.42 0.12
N THR A 162 10.24 7.48 -0.78
CA THR A 162 11.23 7.00 -1.75
C THR A 162 11.65 8.12 -2.70
N GLU A 163 10.72 8.93 -3.22
CA GLU A 163 11.07 10.05 -4.10
C GLU A 163 11.75 11.21 -3.35
N LEU A 164 11.56 11.31 -2.04
CA LEU A 164 12.21 12.31 -1.20
C LEU A 164 13.66 11.93 -0.87
N LEU A 165 13.88 10.67 -0.52
CA LEU A 165 15.13 10.18 0.08
C LEU A 165 16.07 9.54 -0.96
N ALA A 166 15.53 9.07 -2.09
CA ALA A 166 16.36 8.39 -3.07
C ALA A 166 17.25 9.36 -3.84
N PRO A 167 18.50 8.95 -4.14
CA PRO A 167 19.45 9.81 -4.82
C PRO A 167 19.02 10.11 -6.27
N ALA A 168 19.00 11.39 -6.65
CA ALA A 168 18.78 11.81 -8.02
C ALA A 168 20.08 11.71 -8.86
N PRO A 169 20.00 11.40 -10.15
CA PRO A 169 18.85 10.88 -10.90
C PRO A 169 18.55 9.41 -10.57
N GLY A 170 17.30 8.98 -10.80
CA GLY A 170 16.87 7.60 -10.56
C GLY A 170 17.71 6.54 -11.30
N PRO A 171 17.57 5.25 -10.94
CA PRO A 171 18.39 4.18 -11.50
C PRO A 171 18.21 4.09 -13.01
N ARG A 172 19.35 4.09 -13.72
CA ARG A 172 19.39 3.82 -15.16
C ARG A 172 19.68 2.34 -15.35
N LEU A 173 18.87 1.66 -16.16
CA LEU A 173 19.15 0.29 -16.54
C LEU A 173 20.42 0.20 -17.38
N PRO A 174 21.20 -0.90 -17.26
CA PRO A 174 22.27 -1.20 -18.20
C PRO A 174 21.76 -1.18 -19.66
N GLY A 175 22.58 -0.72 -20.61
CA GLY A 175 22.17 -0.40 -21.99
C GLY A 175 21.30 -1.46 -22.68
N ARG A 176 21.64 -2.76 -22.55
CA ARG A 176 20.86 -3.87 -23.14
C ARG A 176 19.45 -3.98 -22.56
N LEU A 177 19.31 -3.89 -21.22
CA LEU A 177 18.01 -3.93 -20.57
C LEU A 177 17.24 -2.61 -20.79
N ALA A 178 17.93 -1.46 -20.89
CA ALA A 178 17.30 -0.20 -21.18
C ALA A 178 16.60 -0.19 -22.55
N HIS A 179 17.10 -0.92 -23.53
CA HIS A 179 16.51 -1.01 -24.87
C HIS A 179 15.17 -1.77 -24.84
N VAL A 180 15.12 -2.90 -24.12
CA VAL A 180 13.90 -3.69 -23.96
C VAL A 180 12.84 -2.90 -23.16
N TRP A 181 13.25 -2.24 -22.07
CA TRP A 181 12.33 -1.50 -21.20
C TRP A 181 11.95 -0.09 -21.69
N ARG A 182 12.63 0.45 -22.71
CA ARG A 182 12.24 1.69 -23.38
C ARG A 182 11.27 1.48 -24.54
N GLY A 183 11.03 0.24 -24.92
CA GLY A 183 10.07 -0.09 -25.97
C GLY A 183 8.66 0.41 -25.63
N ARG A 184 7.98 1.03 -26.59
CA ARG A 184 6.56 1.42 -26.44
C ARG A 184 5.71 0.26 -25.95
N ALA A 185 5.99 -0.96 -26.41
CA ALA A 185 5.27 -2.17 -26.01
C ALA A 185 5.32 -2.41 -24.51
N VAL A 186 6.50 -2.31 -23.85
CA VAL A 186 6.64 -2.55 -22.41
C VAL A 186 5.91 -1.48 -21.60
N THR A 187 5.95 -0.23 -22.03
CA THR A 187 5.21 0.84 -21.37
C THR A 187 3.70 0.62 -21.51
N VAL A 188 3.22 0.28 -22.69
CA VAL A 188 1.80 0.00 -22.93
C VAL A 188 1.35 -1.20 -22.10
N VAL A 189 2.05 -2.33 -22.19
CA VAL A 189 1.71 -3.54 -21.42
C VAL A 189 1.72 -3.26 -19.91
N GLY A 190 2.75 -2.58 -19.41
CA GLY A 190 2.86 -2.23 -18.00
C GLY A 190 1.73 -1.29 -17.53
N THR A 191 1.39 -0.28 -18.34
CA THR A 191 0.29 0.64 -18.02
C THR A 191 -1.07 -0.07 -18.07
N THR A 192 -1.28 -0.93 -19.07
CA THR A 192 -2.50 -1.74 -19.17
C THR A 192 -2.62 -2.68 -17.97
N ALA A 193 -1.55 -3.41 -17.62
CA ALA A 193 -1.54 -4.29 -16.47
C ALA A 193 -1.83 -3.55 -15.16
N TYR A 194 -1.24 -2.36 -14.96
CA TYR A 194 -1.52 -1.51 -13.82
C TYR A 194 -3.02 -1.16 -13.72
N TRP A 195 -3.63 -0.69 -14.81
CA TRP A 195 -5.05 -0.33 -14.81
C TRP A 195 -5.97 -1.54 -14.66
N LEU A 196 -5.59 -2.70 -15.20
CA LEU A 196 -6.35 -3.95 -14.98
C LEU A 196 -6.31 -4.37 -13.51
N ILE A 197 -5.15 -4.27 -12.84
CA ILE A 197 -5.02 -4.58 -11.41
C ILE A 197 -5.86 -3.61 -10.57
N VAL A 198 -5.81 -2.31 -10.87
CA VAL A 198 -6.64 -1.30 -10.18
C VAL A 198 -8.13 -1.55 -10.41
N ALA A 199 -8.53 -1.80 -11.66
CA ALA A 199 -9.92 -2.10 -12.00
C ALA A 199 -10.43 -3.37 -11.32
N TRP A 200 -9.61 -4.42 -11.30
CA TRP A 200 -9.91 -5.66 -10.57
C TRP A 200 -10.12 -5.39 -9.07
N GLY A 201 -9.22 -4.64 -8.44
CA GLY A 201 -9.36 -4.31 -7.02
C GLY A 201 -10.61 -3.49 -6.72
N LEU A 202 -10.89 -2.47 -7.51
CA LEU A 202 -12.10 -1.64 -7.35
C LEU A 202 -13.39 -2.43 -7.61
N TYR A 203 -13.37 -3.35 -8.59
CA TYR A 203 -14.50 -4.23 -8.86
C TYR A 203 -14.82 -5.13 -7.67
N ASN A 204 -13.79 -5.78 -7.09
CA ASN A 204 -14.01 -6.66 -5.94
C ASN A 204 -14.52 -5.87 -4.73
N ILE A 205 -13.92 -4.73 -4.40
CA ILE A 205 -14.42 -3.87 -3.31
C ILE A 205 -15.89 -3.50 -3.56
N GLY A 206 -16.25 -3.13 -4.80
CA GLY A 206 -17.62 -2.76 -5.15
C GLY A 206 -18.60 -3.93 -5.02
N ALA A 207 -18.21 -5.13 -5.46
CA ALA A 207 -19.00 -6.34 -5.35
C ALA A 207 -19.24 -6.72 -3.88
N ASP A 208 -18.17 -6.71 -3.05
CA ASP A 208 -18.27 -7.04 -1.64
C ASP A 208 -19.11 -6.02 -0.85
N VAL A 209 -18.97 -4.73 -1.14
CA VAL A 209 -19.80 -3.67 -0.54
C VAL A 209 -21.26 -3.85 -0.92
N LEU A 210 -21.55 -4.22 -2.17
CA LEU A 210 -22.92 -4.45 -2.63
C LEU A 210 -23.53 -5.66 -1.94
N SER A 211 -22.79 -6.78 -1.81
CA SER A 211 -23.27 -7.98 -1.11
C SER A 211 -23.55 -7.68 0.36
N LEU A 212 -22.64 -6.98 1.06
CA LEU A 212 -22.83 -6.55 2.45
C LEU A 212 -24.05 -5.64 2.62
N ALA A 213 -24.40 -4.83 1.63
CA ALA A 213 -25.59 -3.98 1.65
C ALA A 213 -26.87 -4.79 1.44
N THR A 214 -26.86 -5.78 0.53
CA THR A 214 -28.02 -6.64 0.24
C THR A 214 -28.31 -7.60 1.38
N ASP A 215 -27.29 -8.21 1.98
CA ASP A 215 -27.46 -9.11 3.13
C ASP A 215 -28.05 -8.43 4.36
N ARG A 216 -27.71 -7.16 4.59
CA ARG A 216 -28.35 -6.35 5.64
C ARG A 216 -29.80 -6.04 5.35
N ALA A 217 -30.15 -5.77 4.10
CA ALA A 217 -31.53 -5.54 3.72
C ALA A 217 -32.40 -6.80 3.91
N SER A 218 -31.81 -7.99 3.68
CA SER A 218 -32.50 -9.27 3.88
C SER A 218 -32.53 -9.73 5.33
N SER A 219 -31.58 -9.35 6.17
CA SER A 219 -31.45 -9.71 7.58
C SER A 219 -32.07 -8.67 8.52
N ALA A 220 -32.75 -7.65 8.00
CA ALA A 220 -33.49 -6.69 8.82
C ALA A 220 -34.47 -7.45 9.72
N PRO A 221 -34.38 -7.35 11.07
CA PRO A 221 -35.22 -8.11 11.95
C PRO A 221 -36.68 -7.74 11.70
N TRP A 222 -37.50 -8.74 11.58
CA TRP A 222 -38.94 -8.63 11.66
C TRP A 222 -39.28 -7.87 12.94
N THR A 223 -39.43 -6.57 12.84
CA THR A 223 -40.00 -5.75 13.93
C THR A 223 -41.47 -6.10 13.99
N LEU A 224 -41.81 -7.06 14.84
CA LEU A 224 -43.12 -7.19 15.45
C LEU A 224 -43.14 -6.49 16.80
#